data_a47581b814aa032bf418c906011e9048
#
_entry.id   a47581b814aa032bf418c906011e9048
#
_cell.length_a   1.000
_cell.length_b   1.000
_cell.length_c   1.000
_cell.angle_alpha   90.00
_cell.angle_beta   90.00
_cell.angle_gamma   90.00
#
_symmetry.space_group_name_H-M   'P 1'
#
loop_
_entity.id
_entity.type
_entity.pdbx_description
1 polymer ?
#
loop_
_entity_poly.entity_id
_entity_poly.type
_entity_poly.pdbx_seq_one_letter_code
_entity_poly.pdbx_strand_id
1 'polypeptide(L)'
;MQTCYQLVWLAAERSPDRPAMVDDISDRQFTYAQLIAEVEMVAAGLAERGIGRGTRVATALPPLFDHAVLLLALQRLGAVPALLNFRLTAGDIAALIADGGIEAAVLLPDEDLAAEVSAALADDAMILTMSADRSEGTSFGDCRSDAGALGPLPELAREDPAFVFYTSGTTGLPKGVVLSQRTTEHRILWLSTQAGLPHGSHLRTLGFVPLSHAIGFYGVFLVTLAMNGTYFVQSAFNPVTANEMVEELGITYMFAVPQLYFAIVSAPNYAPEKMRSLQLVLYGGAEIVPPLLQRMDAEWGGVVRHIYGTTETMCSLYNPDPVGRHRRLRPGFYSRTRVIELDGGPDDVVAAGEEGELIVDAGSDTVFSEYLNRPEVTAEKLRDGWYYTGDICLLHDDGDVDLIGRSDDMIRSGGEHIHPSEVEPVLISHAGVTDAAVIGISDAKWGQMVVACVVAGDAGSSADQLDAHLRASGLAGFKRPKAYMFFDALPRNAAGKVLRRDLHGAAEAARDGNSETEFEAI
;
A
#
# COMPACT_ATOMS: atom_id res chain seq x y z
N MET A 1 -16.77 -2.50 20.21
CA MET A 1 -15.53 -2.30 19.44
C MET A 1 -14.51 -3.33 19.86
N GLN A 2 -13.86 -3.98 18.90
CA GLN A 2 -12.80 -4.95 19.16
C GLN A 2 -11.47 -4.37 18.65
N THR A 3 -10.42 -4.45 19.47
CA THR A 3 -9.06 -4.08 19.03
C THR A 3 -8.51 -5.14 18.07
N CYS A 4 -7.41 -4.82 17.39
CA CYS A 4 -6.70 -5.78 16.53
C CYS A 4 -6.38 -7.09 17.28
N TYR A 5 -5.81 -6.99 18.49
CA TYR A 5 -5.54 -8.15 19.33
C TYR A 5 -6.81 -8.94 19.67
N GLN A 6 -7.90 -8.26 20.08
CA GLN A 6 -9.15 -8.92 20.46
C GLN A 6 -9.82 -9.65 19.30
N LEU A 7 -9.71 -9.15 18.06
CA LEU A 7 -10.22 -9.86 16.88
C LEU A 7 -9.52 -11.23 16.70
N VAL A 8 -8.20 -11.28 16.90
CA VAL A 8 -7.42 -12.51 16.79
C VAL A 8 -7.63 -13.41 18.02
N TRP A 9 -7.75 -12.83 19.22
CA TRP A 9 -8.08 -13.56 20.44
C TRP A 9 -9.45 -14.25 20.33
N LEU A 10 -10.48 -13.57 19.84
CA LEU A 10 -11.79 -14.16 19.57
C LEU A 10 -11.73 -15.29 18.52
N ALA A 11 -10.82 -15.18 17.54
CA ALA A 11 -10.60 -16.25 16.59
C ALA A 11 -9.96 -17.48 17.27
N ALA A 12 -9.04 -17.27 18.23
CA ALA A 12 -8.47 -18.33 19.03
C ALA A 12 -9.50 -19.04 19.94
N GLU A 13 -10.41 -18.27 20.55
CA GLU A 13 -11.52 -18.85 21.33
C GLU A 13 -12.43 -19.74 20.46
N ARG A 14 -12.68 -19.34 19.21
CA ARG A 14 -13.50 -20.12 18.27
C ARG A 14 -12.83 -21.38 17.76
N SER A 15 -11.51 -21.34 17.54
CA SER A 15 -10.78 -22.42 16.86
C SER A 15 -9.32 -22.52 17.34
N PRO A 16 -9.08 -22.90 18.62
CA PRO A 16 -7.75 -22.85 19.24
C PRO A 16 -6.71 -23.71 18.55
N ASP A 17 -7.11 -24.89 18.07
CA ASP A 17 -6.20 -25.90 17.48
C ASP A 17 -5.95 -25.72 15.99
N ARG A 18 -6.62 -24.73 15.34
CA ARG A 18 -6.43 -24.48 13.92
C ARG A 18 -5.07 -23.81 13.67
N PRO A 19 -4.37 -24.16 12.57
CA PRO A 19 -3.20 -23.39 12.12
C PRO A 19 -3.56 -21.93 11.87
N ALA A 20 -2.89 -21.01 12.58
CA ALA A 20 -3.05 -19.58 12.42
C ALA A 20 -1.97 -18.99 11.50
N MET A 21 -0.71 -19.33 11.77
CA MET A 21 0.44 -18.81 11.03
C MET A 21 1.44 -19.93 10.73
N VAL A 22 2.01 -19.89 9.53
CA VAL A 22 3.07 -20.81 9.07
C VAL A 22 4.18 -19.96 8.44
N ASP A 23 5.44 -20.26 8.81
CA ASP A 23 6.63 -19.55 8.33
C ASP A 23 7.28 -20.32 7.18
N ASP A 24 7.71 -19.63 6.15
CA ASP A 24 8.36 -20.21 4.97
C ASP A 24 9.85 -20.57 5.21
N ILE A 25 10.50 -19.92 6.18
CA ILE A 25 11.95 -20.06 6.41
C ILE A 25 12.24 -21.11 7.50
N SER A 26 11.50 -21.06 8.60
CA SER A 26 11.84 -21.78 9.82
C SER A 26 10.96 -23.01 10.09
N ASP A 27 10.09 -23.40 9.17
CA ASP A 27 9.08 -24.45 9.34
C ASP A 27 8.22 -24.28 10.62
N ARG A 28 8.22 -23.08 11.21
CA ARG A 28 7.40 -22.77 12.39
C ARG A 28 5.94 -22.71 12.00
N GLN A 29 5.15 -23.37 12.80
CA GLN A 29 3.70 -23.30 12.69
C GLN A 29 3.11 -23.05 14.07
N PHE A 30 2.23 -22.04 14.17
CA PHE A 30 1.43 -21.81 15.37
C PHE A 30 -0.04 -22.09 15.09
N THR A 31 -0.67 -22.81 16.00
CA THR A 31 -2.12 -22.80 16.12
C THR A 31 -2.56 -21.44 16.68
N TYR A 32 -3.86 -21.14 16.65
CA TYR A 32 -4.40 -19.93 17.25
C TYR A 32 -4.09 -19.83 18.75
N ALA A 33 -4.24 -20.95 19.50
CA ALA A 33 -3.90 -20.98 20.92
C ALA A 33 -2.40 -20.70 21.16
N GLN A 34 -1.52 -21.30 20.34
CA GLN A 34 -0.08 -21.07 20.43
C GLN A 34 0.29 -19.63 20.05
N LEU A 35 -0.36 -19.07 19.03
CA LEU A 35 -0.14 -17.67 18.64
C LEU A 35 -0.49 -16.72 19.78
N ILE A 36 -1.65 -16.88 20.41
CA ILE A 36 -2.05 -16.04 21.55
C ILE A 36 -1.08 -16.20 22.72
N ALA A 37 -0.67 -17.43 23.05
CA ALA A 37 0.30 -17.65 24.13
C ALA A 37 1.64 -16.94 23.84
N GLU A 38 2.14 -17.02 22.61
CA GLU A 38 3.37 -16.30 22.20
C GLU A 38 3.20 -14.77 22.27
N VAL A 39 2.06 -14.26 21.79
CA VAL A 39 1.73 -12.83 21.86
C VAL A 39 1.71 -12.33 23.30
N GLU A 40 1.12 -13.07 24.23
CA GLU A 40 1.08 -12.70 25.66
C GLU A 40 2.49 -12.71 26.29
N MET A 41 3.34 -13.70 25.97
CA MET A 41 4.73 -13.71 26.46
C MET A 41 5.55 -12.54 25.92
N VAL A 42 5.41 -12.20 24.65
CA VAL A 42 6.08 -11.04 24.05
C VAL A 42 5.53 -9.74 24.63
N ALA A 43 4.22 -9.63 24.82
CA ALA A 43 3.61 -8.47 25.46
C ALA A 43 4.12 -8.26 26.90
N ALA A 44 4.30 -9.34 27.69
CA ALA A 44 4.90 -9.27 29.01
C ALA A 44 6.33 -8.73 28.95
N GLY A 45 7.15 -9.26 28.05
CA GLY A 45 8.52 -8.79 27.89
C GLY A 45 8.64 -7.34 27.41
N LEU A 46 7.71 -6.88 26.60
CA LEU A 46 7.61 -5.46 26.18
C LEU A 46 7.18 -4.57 27.36
N ALA A 47 6.20 -5.02 28.16
CA ALA A 47 5.72 -4.28 29.33
C ALA A 47 6.82 -4.10 30.38
N GLU A 48 7.66 -5.11 30.64
CA GLU A 48 8.83 -5.02 31.52
C GLU A 48 9.85 -3.98 31.03
N ARG A 49 9.86 -3.69 29.74
CA ARG A 49 10.71 -2.65 29.10
C ARG A 49 10.03 -1.28 28.99
N GLY A 50 8.89 -1.11 29.67
CA GLY A 50 8.20 0.16 29.74
C GLY A 50 7.21 0.44 28.59
N ILE A 51 6.98 -0.51 27.70
CA ILE A 51 6.00 -0.34 26.62
C ILE A 51 4.59 -0.56 27.16
N GLY A 52 3.72 0.39 26.93
CA GLY A 52 2.33 0.37 27.42
C GLY A 52 1.38 1.17 26.53
N ARG A 53 0.20 1.47 27.09
CA ARG A 53 -0.84 2.21 26.38
C ARG A 53 -0.34 3.56 25.86
N GLY A 54 -0.51 3.78 24.57
CA GLY A 54 -0.15 5.02 23.88
C GLY A 54 1.31 5.13 23.47
N THR A 55 2.21 4.25 23.97
CA THR A 55 3.62 4.23 23.56
C THR A 55 3.73 3.99 22.06
N ARG A 56 4.40 4.89 21.33
CA ARG A 56 4.65 4.73 19.89
C ARG A 56 5.90 3.93 19.65
N VAL A 57 5.78 2.81 18.93
CA VAL A 57 6.88 1.90 18.63
C VAL A 57 7.08 1.79 17.13
N ALA A 58 8.23 2.26 16.62
CA ALA A 58 8.58 2.08 15.21
C ALA A 58 8.86 0.60 14.89
N THR A 59 8.38 0.14 13.75
CA THR A 59 8.81 -1.12 13.17
C THR A 59 9.23 -0.90 11.73
N ALA A 60 10.51 -1.16 11.40
CA ALA A 60 11.06 -1.10 10.04
C ALA A 60 11.51 -2.51 9.64
N LEU A 61 10.54 -3.37 9.33
CA LEU A 61 10.73 -4.81 9.15
C LEU A 61 10.01 -5.33 7.90
N PRO A 62 10.57 -6.32 7.19
CA PRO A 62 9.86 -7.07 6.17
C PRO A 62 8.70 -7.88 6.78
N PRO A 63 7.91 -8.61 5.97
CA PRO A 63 6.83 -9.45 6.48
C PRO A 63 7.39 -10.72 7.16
N LEU A 64 7.87 -10.58 8.40
CA LEU A 64 8.39 -11.68 9.20
C LEU A 64 7.29 -12.28 10.08
N PHE A 65 7.46 -13.55 10.43
CA PHE A 65 6.60 -14.23 11.39
C PHE A 65 6.59 -13.51 12.74
N ASP A 66 7.77 -13.18 13.27
CA ASP A 66 7.90 -12.47 14.54
C ASP A 66 7.43 -11.01 14.48
N HIS A 67 7.48 -10.35 13.31
CA HIS A 67 6.88 -9.03 13.12
C HIS A 67 5.36 -9.06 13.34
N ALA A 68 4.69 -10.07 12.81
CA ALA A 68 3.25 -10.26 13.04
C ALA A 68 2.91 -10.47 14.52
N VAL A 69 3.70 -11.29 15.23
CA VAL A 69 3.57 -11.50 16.68
C VAL A 69 3.79 -10.19 17.45
N LEU A 70 4.83 -9.42 17.10
CA LEU A 70 5.13 -8.11 17.71
C LEU A 70 3.95 -7.14 17.57
N LEU A 71 3.36 -7.02 16.38
CA LEU A 71 2.23 -6.10 16.17
C LEU A 71 1.03 -6.45 17.04
N LEU A 72 0.73 -7.74 17.18
CA LEU A 72 -0.34 -8.20 18.07
C LEU A 72 0.01 -7.95 19.55
N ALA A 73 1.27 -8.14 19.96
CA ALA A 73 1.72 -7.90 21.32
C ALA A 73 1.66 -6.41 21.69
N LEU A 74 2.06 -5.52 20.79
CA LEU A 74 1.90 -4.07 20.97
C LEU A 74 0.43 -3.69 21.14
N GLN A 75 -0.45 -4.24 20.32
CA GLN A 75 -1.90 -4.00 20.43
C GLN A 75 -2.51 -4.62 21.70
N ARG A 76 -1.97 -5.71 22.23
CA ARG A 76 -2.33 -6.29 23.53
C ARG A 76 -2.08 -5.29 24.69
N LEU A 77 -1.02 -4.50 24.57
CA LEU A 77 -0.65 -3.46 25.53
C LEU A 77 -1.33 -2.11 25.28
N GLY A 78 -2.06 -1.94 24.17
CA GLY A 78 -2.58 -0.65 23.74
C GLY A 78 -1.49 0.33 23.29
N ALA A 79 -0.32 -0.17 22.95
CA ALA A 79 0.74 0.60 22.29
C ALA A 79 0.39 0.85 20.83
N VAL A 80 1.01 1.86 20.22
CA VAL A 80 0.73 2.32 18.86
C VAL A 80 1.90 1.98 17.92
N PRO A 81 1.82 0.88 17.16
CA PRO A 81 2.83 0.59 16.14
C PRO A 81 2.88 1.69 15.07
N ALA A 82 4.08 2.21 14.83
CA ALA A 82 4.40 3.12 13.74
C ALA A 82 5.12 2.30 12.64
N LEU A 83 4.40 2.01 11.56
CA LEU A 83 4.79 1.03 10.55
C LEU A 83 5.60 1.72 9.45
N LEU A 84 6.92 1.65 9.53
CA LEU A 84 7.84 2.24 8.56
C LEU A 84 8.18 1.24 7.44
N ASN A 85 8.39 1.75 6.24
CA ASN A 85 8.88 0.92 5.15
C ASN A 85 10.37 0.61 5.39
N PHE A 86 10.70 -0.66 5.59
CA PHE A 86 12.05 -1.15 5.86
C PHE A 86 13.07 -0.94 4.70
N ARG A 87 12.58 -0.53 3.52
CA ARG A 87 13.42 -0.20 2.35
C ARG A 87 13.84 1.27 2.30
N LEU A 88 13.40 2.09 3.25
CA LEU A 88 13.88 3.46 3.39
C LEU A 88 15.33 3.47 3.85
N THR A 89 16.03 4.57 3.59
CA THR A 89 17.39 4.75 4.11
C THR A 89 17.38 4.89 5.64
N ALA A 90 18.49 4.59 6.29
CA ALA A 90 18.63 4.74 7.74
C ALA A 90 18.30 6.17 8.18
N GLY A 91 18.80 7.19 7.46
CA GLY A 91 18.51 8.60 7.73
C GLY A 91 17.03 8.96 7.59
N ASP A 92 16.33 8.40 6.57
CA ASP A 92 14.88 8.63 6.42
C ASP A 92 14.09 8.00 7.59
N ILE A 93 14.45 6.79 8.00
CA ILE A 93 13.82 6.11 9.14
C ILE A 93 14.04 6.92 10.43
N ALA A 94 15.26 7.37 10.68
CA ALA A 94 15.61 8.21 11.84
C ALA A 94 14.82 9.53 11.82
N ALA A 95 14.72 10.19 10.67
CA ALA A 95 13.94 11.41 10.51
C ALA A 95 12.44 11.20 10.80
N LEU A 96 11.85 10.08 10.36
CA LEU A 96 10.46 9.75 10.64
C LEU A 96 10.22 9.42 12.12
N ILE A 97 11.18 8.80 12.78
CA ILE A 97 11.15 8.52 14.23
C ILE A 97 11.13 9.82 15.01
N ALA A 98 12.04 10.75 14.70
CA ALA A 98 12.10 12.05 15.34
C ALA A 98 10.82 12.88 15.10
N ASP A 99 10.34 12.95 13.84
CA ASP A 99 9.13 13.68 13.47
C ASP A 99 7.86 13.08 14.12
N GLY A 100 7.80 11.76 14.23
CA GLY A 100 6.66 11.04 14.80
C GLY A 100 6.57 11.03 16.33
N GLY A 101 7.58 11.54 17.05
CA GLY A 101 7.65 11.43 18.51
C GLY A 101 7.58 9.96 18.94
N ILE A 102 8.35 9.12 18.28
CA ILE A 102 8.42 7.67 18.54
C ILE A 102 9.32 7.43 19.74
N GLU A 103 8.97 6.48 20.59
CA GLU A 103 9.58 6.26 21.89
C GLU A 103 10.42 4.97 21.95
N ALA A 104 10.20 4.06 21.00
CA ALA A 104 10.93 2.81 20.92
C ALA A 104 10.97 2.30 19.47
N ALA A 105 11.89 1.38 19.15
CA ALA A 105 12.01 0.83 17.81
C ALA A 105 12.32 -0.68 17.81
N VAL A 106 11.83 -1.38 16.78
CA VAL A 106 12.22 -2.74 16.43
C VAL A 106 12.64 -2.76 14.96
N LEU A 107 13.88 -3.14 14.69
CA LEU A 107 14.57 -2.93 13.43
C LEU A 107 15.21 -4.24 12.92
N LEU A 108 15.65 -4.24 11.67
CA LEU A 108 16.60 -5.24 11.19
C LEU A 108 17.96 -5.08 11.90
N PRO A 109 18.75 -6.15 12.03
CA PRO A 109 20.08 -6.10 12.62
C PRO A 109 21.09 -5.45 11.65
N ASP A 110 21.07 -4.14 11.58
CA ASP A 110 21.92 -3.29 10.75
C ASP A 110 22.54 -2.20 11.66
N GLU A 111 23.87 -2.12 11.68
CA GLU A 111 24.59 -1.24 12.60
C GLU A 111 24.39 0.24 12.26
N ASP A 112 24.37 0.59 10.97
CA ASP A 112 24.17 1.98 10.52
C ASP A 112 22.74 2.43 10.84
N LEU A 113 21.75 1.58 10.58
CA LEU A 113 20.36 1.84 10.93
C LEU A 113 20.18 2.00 12.46
N ALA A 114 20.78 1.11 13.23
CA ALA A 114 20.70 1.17 14.70
C ALA A 114 21.35 2.46 15.26
N ALA A 115 22.47 2.89 14.69
CA ALA A 115 23.16 4.12 15.10
C ALA A 115 22.33 5.37 14.80
N GLU A 116 21.81 5.50 13.58
CA GLU A 116 20.97 6.63 13.16
C GLU A 116 19.66 6.70 14.00
N VAL A 117 19.03 5.55 14.24
CA VAL A 117 17.81 5.48 15.04
C VAL A 117 18.08 5.79 16.52
N SER A 118 19.20 5.31 17.07
CA SER A 118 19.59 5.63 18.45
C SER A 118 19.82 7.14 18.64
N ALA A 119 20.36 7.82 17.65
CA ALA A 119 20.54 9.26 17.70
C ALA A 119 19.21 10.05 17.64
N ALA A 120 18.15 9.45 17.07
CA ALA A 120 16.82 10.05 16.95
C ALA A 120 15.90 9.78 18.14
N LEU A 121 16.23 8.79 18.99
CA LEU A 121 15.46 8.40 20.16
C LEU A 121 16.08 8.99 21.46
N ALA A 122 15.35 8.88 22.57
CA ALA A 122 15.89 9.20 23.90
C ALA A 122 16.97 8.19 24.29
N ASP A 123 17.91 8.60 25.15
CA ASP A 123 19.08 7.78 25.55
C ASP A 123 18.71 6.43 26.19
N ASP A 124 17.55 6.34 26.82
CA ASP A 124 17.01 5.14 27.50
C ASP A 124 15.92 4.42 26.69
N ALA A 125 15.71 4.82 25.45
CA ALA A 125 14.68 4.23 24.60
C ALA A 125 15.00 2.76 24.28
N MET A 126 13.96 1.94 24.23
CA MET A 126 14.09 0.55 23.83
C MET A 126 14.36 0.44 22.31
N ILE A 127 15.47 -0.17 21.95
CA ILE A 127 15.75 -0.60 20.57
C ILE A 127 15.97 -2.11 20.57
N LEU A 128 15.17 -2.84 19.80
CA LEU A 128 15.31 -4.27 19.59
C LEU A 128 15.63 -4.56 18.12
N THR A 129 16.36 -5.64 17.90
CA THR A 129 16.65 -6.14 16.54
C THR A 129 15.95 -7.47 16.30
N MET A 130 15.48 -7.66 15.05
CA MET A 130 14.74 -8.84 14.63
C MET A 130 15.23 -9.29 13.25
N SER A 131 15.49 -10.59 13.06
CA SER A 131 15.77 -11.19 11.74
C SER A 131 14.85 -12.37 11.46
N ALA A 132 14.78 -12.78 10.19
CA ALA A 132 13.93 -13.87 9.74
C ALA A 132 14.36 -15.22 10.35
N ASP A 133 15.65 -15.46 10.47
CA ASP A 133 16.27 -16.72 10.91
C ASP A 133 16.56 -16.76 12.41
N ARG A 134 16.21 -15.69 13.15
CA ARG A 134 16.57 -15.52 14.57
C ARG A 134 18.07 -15.70 14.84
N SER A 135 18.90 -15.33 13.88
CA SER A 135 20.35 -15.44 13.97
C SER A 135 20.92 -14.70 15.21
N GLU A 136 22.17 -15.06 15.57
CA GLU A 136 22.91 -14.36 16.61
C GLU A 136 22.95 -12.84 16.36
N GLY A 137 22.76 -12.05 17.41
CA GLY A 137 22.71 -10.59 17.34
C GLY A 137 21.31 -9.99 17.28
N THR A 138 20.25 -10.80 17.33
CA THR A 138 18.88 -10.31 17.43
C THR A 138 18.40 -10.33 18.88
N SER A 139 17.92 -9.17 19.37
CA SER A 139 17.47 -9.02 20.77
C SER A 139 15.97 -9.27 20.97
N PHE A 140 15.18 -9.34 19.91
CA PHE A 140 13.74 -9.61 20.04
C PHE A 140 13.46 -11.01 20.59
N GLY A 141 14.36 -11.99 20.35
CA GLY A 141 14.25 -13.32 20.92
C GLY A 141 14.14 -13.33 22.44
N ASP A 142 14.83 -12.40 23.10
CA ASP A 142 14.88 -12.25 24.57
C ASP A 142 13.71 -11.40 25.12
N CYS A 143 12.81 -10.93 24.26
CA CYS A 143 11.66 -10.12 24.63
C CYS A 143 10.45 -11.02 24.97
N ARG A 144 10.64 -11.99 25.85
CA ARG A 144 9.59 -12.90 26.33
C ARG A 144 9.67 -13.02 27.85
N SER A 145 8.54 -12.86 28.51
CA SER A 145 8.41 -12.96 29.96
C SER A 145 7.14 -13.75 30.34
N ASP A 146 6.96 -13.99 31.63
CA ASP A 146 5.79 -14.71 32.13
C ASP A 146 4.51 -13.91 31.83
N ALA A 147 3.66 -14.47 31.00
CA ALA A 147 2.36 -13.89 30.64
C ALA A 147 1.44 -13.70 31.86
N GLY A 148 1.63 -14.47 32.92
CA GLY A 148 0.89 -14.31 34.19
C GLY A 148 1.12 -12.96 34.90
N ALA A 149 2.18 -12.25 34.53
CA ALA A 149 2.48 -10.91 35.05
C ALA A 149 1.69 -9.79 34.35
N LEU A 150 1.05 -10.08 33.21
CA LEU A 150 0.24 -9.08 32.48
C LEU A 150 -1.05 -8.73 33.25
N GLY A 151 -1.31 -7.43 33.32
CA GLY A 151 -2.59 -6.92 33.77
C GLY A 151 -3.72 -7.18 32.76
N PRO A 152 -4.96 -6.76 33.10
CA PRO A 152 -6.09 -6.83 32.20
C PRO A 152 -5.81 -6.05 30.89
N LEU A 153 -6.64 -6.29 29.89
CA LEU A 153 -6.59 -5.48 28.66
C LEU A 153 -6.81 -4.00 28.98
N PRO A 154 -6.05 -3.09 28.35
CA PRO A 154 -6.25 -1.66 28.57
C PRO A 154 -7.63 -1.23 28.07
N GLU A 155 -8.26 -0.34 28.80
CA GLU A 155 -9.49 0.31 28.32
C GLU A 155 -9.13 1.34 27.24
N LEU A 156 -9.53 1.08 26.02
CA LEU A 156 -9.30 1.95 24.86
C LEU A 156 -10.61 2.55 24.37
N ALA A 157 -10.58 3.83 24.06
CA ALA A 157 -11.68 4.50 23.39
C ALA A 157 -11.67 4.16 21.87
N ARG A 158 -12.82 4.33 21.23
CA ARG A 158 -12.95 4.09 19.78
C ARG A 158 -11.98 4.94 18.94
N GLU A 159 -11.76 6.16 19.39
CA GLU A 159 -10.93 7.15 18.69
C GLU A 159 -9.46 7.10 19.13
N ASP A 160 -9.09 6.27 20.13
CA ASP A 160 -7.69 6.11 20.50
C ASP A 160 -6.89 5.60 19.29
N PRO A 161 -5.67 6.11 19.08
CA PRO A 161 -4.79 5.62 18.02
C PRO A 161 -4.54 4.12 18.13
N ALA A 162 -4.64 3.40 17.00
CA ALA A 162 -4.29 1.99 16.90
C ALA A 162 -2.96 1.81 16.16
N PHE A 163 -2.78 2.49 15.04
CA PHE A 163 -1.61 2.38 14.18
C PHE A 163 -1.26 3.72 13.55
N VAL A 164 0.02 3.89 13.19
CA VAL A 164 0.48 4.93 12.29
C VAL A 164 1.10 4.27 11.06
N PHE A 165 0.53 4.53 9.87
CA PHE A 165 1.10 4.09 8.59
C PHE A 165 1.74 5.27 7.89
N TYR A 166 2.93 5.09 7.33
CA TYR A 166 3.60 6.16 6.62
C TYR A 166 3.39 6.06 5.11
N THR A 167 2.92 7.16 4.51
CA THR A 167 2.69 7.27 3.07
C THR A 167 3.70 8.21 2.44
N SER A 168 4.20 7.84 1.26
CA SER A 168 5.05 8.71 0.46
C SER A 168 4.25 9.93 -0.01
N GLY A 169 4.50 11.07 0.61
CA GLY A 169 4.01 12.36 0.11
C GLY A 169 4.73 12.78 -1.18
N THR A 170 4.07 13.61 -1.98
CA THR A 170 4.66 14.20 -3.20
C THR A 170 5.72 15.28 -2.87
N THR A 171 5.78 15.78 -1.63
CA THR A 171 6.48 17.02 -1.26
C THR A 171 7.49 16.90 -0.10
N GLY A 172 8.02 15.70 0.24
CA GLY A 172 8.99 15.59 1.34
C GLY A 172 8.99 14.25 2.06
N LEU A 173 9.28 14.25 3.36
CA LEU A 173 9.21 13.07 4.21
C LEU A 173 7.81 12.45 4.16
N PRO A 174 7.71 11.11 4.22
CA PRO A 174 6.43 10.41 4.31
C PRO A 174 5.57 10.95 5.47
N LYS A 175 4.25 11.02 5.26
CA LYS A 175 3.30 11.47 6.28
C LYS A 175 2.80 10.29 7.09
N GLY A 176 2.76 10.42 8.41
CA GLY A 176 2.18 9.42 9.31
C GLY A 176 0.64 9.53 9.32
N VAL A 177 -0.04 8.54 8.81
CA VAL A 177 -1.52 8.42 8.81
C VAL A 177 -1.95 7.74 10.10
N VAL A 178 -2.62 8.44 11.00
CA VAL A 178 -3.10 7.91 12.29
C VAL A 178 -4.43 7.21 12.07
N LEU A 179 -4.48 5.92 12.38
CA LEU A 179 -5.67 5.10 12.32
C LEU A 179 -6.14 4.75 13.73
N SER A 180 -7.43 4.97 14.01
CA SER A 180 -8.02 4.69 15.30
C SER A 180 -8.38 3.21 15.49
N GLN A 181 -8.73 2.82 16.71
CA GLN A 181 -9.25 1.48 17.02
C GLN A 181 -10.53 1.20 16.21
N ARG A 182 -11.42 2.19 16.09
CA ARG A 182 -12.63 2.13 15.25
C ARG A 182 -12.30 1.80 13.80
N THR A 183 -11.33 2.51 13.23
CA THR A 183 -10.91 2.31 11.85
C THR A 183 -10.41 0.90 11.60
N THR A 184 -9.65 0.34 12.54
CA THR A 184 -9.12 -1.04 12.44
C THR A 184 -10.24 -2.07 12.37
N GLU A 185 -11.23 -2.01 13.27
CA GLU A 185 -12.37 -2.93 13.29
C GLU A 185 -13.18 -2.85 11.98
N HIS A 186 -13.50 -1.62 11.53
CA HIS A 186 -14.37 -1.42 10.37
C HIS A 186 -13.70 -1.79 9.04
N ARG A 187 -12.38 -1.62 8.92
CA ARG A 187 -11.63 -2.08 7.74
C ARG A 187 -11.70 -3.60 7.57
N ILE A 188 -11.63 -4.35 8.67
CA ILE A 188 -11.79 -5.81 8.63
C ILE A 188 -13.24 -6.19 8.27
N LEU A 189 -14.24 -5.53 8.85
CA LEU A 189 -15.64 -5.75 8.51
C LEU A 189 -15.92 -5.45 7.03
N TRP A 190 -15.38 -4.36 6.51
CA TRP A 190 -15.52 -4.01 5.10
C TRP A 190 -14.94 -5.10 4.19
N LEU A 191 -13.70 -5.51 4.44
CA LEU A 191 -13.03 -6.56 3.65
C LEU A 191 -13.78 -7.88 3.71
N SER A 192 -14.17 -8.33 4.90
CA SER A 192 -14.83 -9.62 5.08
C SER A 192 -16.19 -9.67 4.39
N THR A 193 -16.95 -8.58 4.41
CA THR A 193 -18.30 -8.51 3.84
C THR A 193 -18.32 -8.13 2.37
N GLN A 194 -17.66 -7.04 2.00
CA GLN A 194 -17.69 -6.50 0.63
C GLN A 194 -16.87 -7.34 -0.35
N ALA A 195 -15.71 -7.81 0.05
CA ALA A 195 -14.87 -8.65 -0.80
C ALA A 195 -15.36 -10.11 -0.88
N GLY A 196 -16.24 -10.53 0.02
CA GLY A 196 -16.79 -11.89 0.04
C GLY A 196 -15.73 -12.95 0.40
N LEU A 197 -14.93 -12.67 1.41
CA LEU A 197 -13.87 -13.58 1.86
C LEU A 197 -14.42 -14.91 2.37
N PRO A 198 -13.76 -16.04 2.05
CA PRO A 198 -14.09 -17.33 2.64
C PRO A 198 -13.78 -17.34 4.14
N HIS A 199 -14.40 -18.25 4.87
CA HIS A 199 -14.25 -18.39 6.30
C HIS A 199 -13.47 -19.64 6.70
N GLY A 200 -12.78 -19.54 7.83
CA GLY A 200 -12.20 -20.68 8.51
C GLY A 200 -11.12 -21.38 7.68
N SER A 201 -11.17 -22.69 7.61
CA SER A 201 -10.16 -23.52 6.89
C SER A 201 -10.10 -23.26 5.39
N HIS A 202 -11.10 -22.62 4.83
CA HIS A 202 -11.14 -22.26 3.42
C HIS A 202 -10.39 -20.97 3.12
N LEU A 203 -9.99 -20.20 4.13
CA LEU A 203 -9.20 -19.00 3.96
C LEU A 203 -7.71 -19.30 4.22
N ARG A 204 -6.95 -19.44 3.16
CA ARG A 204 -5.51 -19.72 3.16
C ARG A 204 -4.82 -18.63 2.35
N THR A 205 -3.97 -17.86 3.00
CA THR A 205 -3.51 -16.58 2.45
C THR A 205 -1.98 -16.50 2.44
N LEU A 206 -1.41 -16.11 1.31
CA LEU A 206 0.04 -15.92 1.17
C LEU A 206 0.42 -14.47 1.51
N GLY A 207 1.29 -14.30 2.48
CA GLY A 207 1.70 -13.03 3.07
C GLY A 207 3.07 -12.56 2.63
N PHE A 208 3.20 -12.07 1.39
CA PHE A 208 4.42 -11.46 0.86
C PHE A 208 4.36 -9.92 0.77
N VAL A 209 3.18 -9.35 0.99
CA VAL A 209 3.03 -7.88 1.02
C VAL A 209 3.45 -7.37 2.40
N PRO A 210 4.33 -6.35 2.47
CA PRO A 210 4.82 -5.85 3.76
C PRO A 210 3.69 -5.40 4.69
N LEU A 211 3.82 -5.70 5.98
CA LEU A 211 2.87 -5.30 7.02
C LEU A 211 2.87 -3.78 7.26
N SER A 212 3.87 -3.06 6.76
CA SER A 212 3.91 -1.60 6.75
C SER A 212 2.99 -0.95 5.69
N HIS A 213 2.29 -1.75 4.89
CA HIS A 213 1.28 -1.29 3.95
C HIS A 213 -0.12 -1.77 4.34
N ALA A 214 -1.13 -0.92 4.15
CA ALA A 214 -2.53 -1.22 4.50
C ALA A 214 -3.05 -2.52 3.83
N ILE A 215 -2.67 -2.79 2.59
CA ILE A 215 -2.98 -4.06 1.90
C ILE A 215 -2.40 -5.24 2.68
N GLY A 216 -1.10 -5.23 3.00
CA GLY A 216 -0.44 -6.32 3.70
C GLY A 216 -1.00 -6.53 5.10
N PHE A 217 -1.18 -5.46 5.86
CA PHE A 217 -1.66 -5.53 7.23
C PHE A 217 -3.15 -5.86 7.32
N TYR A 218 -4.03 -5.00 6.80
CA TYR A 218 -5.49 -5.20 6.89
C TYR A 218 -5.99 -6.21 5.87
N GLY A 219 -5.54 -6.05 4.60
CA GLY A 219 -6.07 -6.79 3.47
C GLY A 219 -5.63 -8.24 3.42
N VAL A 220 -4.50 -8.58 4.03
CA VAL A 220 -3.92 -9.92 3.99
C VAL A 220 -3.80 -10.52 5.39
N PHE A 221 -3.01 -9.92 6.28
CA PHE A 221 -2.68 -10.48 7.59
C PHE A 221 -3.87 -10.49 8.55
N LEU A 222 -4.33 -9.31 8.97
CA LEU A 222 -5.32 -9.21 10.05
C LEU A 222 -6.67 -9.81 9.69
N VAL A 223 -7.16 -9.59 8.45
CA VAL A 223 -8.42 -10.17 8.00
C VAL A 223 -8.35 -11.71 7.99
N THR A 224 -7.23 -12.29 7.58
CA THR A 224 -7.04 -13.75 7.58
C THR A 224 -7.19 -14.31 8.98
N LEU A 225 -6.49 -13.73 9.95
CA LEU A 225 -6.56 -14.21 11.34
C LEU A 225 -7.94 -13.97 11.97
N ALA A 226 -8.54 -12.79 11.77
CA ALA A 226 -9.87 -12.49 12.31
C ALA A 226 -10.96 -13.44 11.79
N MET A 227 -10.80 -13.94 10.56
CA MET A 227 -11.72 -14.88 9.90
C MET A 227 -11.38 -16.36 10.15
N ASN A 228 -10.49 -16.68 11.09
CA ASN A 228 -9.99 -18.04 11.37
C ASN A 228 -9.32 -18.74 10.18
N GLY A 229 -8.70 -17.99 9.27
CA GLY A 229 -7.88 -18.51 8.17
C GLY A 229 -6.49 -18.95 8.62
N THR A 230 -5.64 -19.31 7.67
CA THR A 230 -4.21 -19.58 7.87
C THR A 230 -3.38 -18.61 7.05
N TYR A 231 -2.50 -17.87 7.72
CA TYR A 231 -1.57 -16.93 7.13
C TYR A 231 -0.21 -17.58 6.91
N PHE A 232 0.20 -17.74 5.65
CA PHE A 232 1.49 -18.28 5.27
C PHE A 232 2.44 -17.13 4.99
N VAL A 233 3.48 -17.01 5.79
CA VAL A 233 4.47 -15.94 5.65
C VAL A 233 5.39 -16.26 4.48
N GLN A 234 5.62 -15.27 3.61
CA GLN A 234 6.73 -15.24 2.67
C GLN A 234 7.52 -13.95 2.96
N SER A 235 8.62 -14.08 3.66
CA SER A 235 9.39 -12.95 4.19
C SER A 235 10.04 -12.07 3.13
N ALA A 236 10.34 -12.64 1.96
CA ALA A 236 10.82 -11.92 0.79
C ALA A 236 10.03 -12.39 -0.43
N PHE A 237 9.38 -11.47 -1.13
CA PHE A 237 8.65 -11.82 -2.35
C PHE A 237 9.57 -12.42 -3.39
N ASN A 238 9.29 -13.66 -3.76
CA ASN A 238 9.90 -14.37 -4.86
C ASN A 238 8.78 -15.02 -5.70
N PRO A 239 8.61 -14.66 -6.96
CA PRO A 239 7.49 -15.15 -7.77
C PRO A 239 7.58 -16.66 -8.06
N VAL A 240 8.79 -17.24 -8.10
CA VAL A 240 8.98 -18.69 -8.28
C VAL A 240 8.46 -19.44 -7.06
N THR A 241 8.91 -19.05 -5.86
CA THR A 241 8.45 -19.62 -4.59
C THR A 241 6.97 -19.36 -4.36
N ALA A 242 6.45 -18.18 -4.73
CA ALA A 242 5.02 -17.88 -4.61
C ALA A 242 4.16 -18.83 -5.43
N ASN A 243 4.57 -19.19 -6.66
CA ASN A 243 3.87 -20.16 -7.51
C ASN A 243 3.85 -21.56 -6.88
N GLU A 244 4.94 -21.98 -6.26
CA GLU A 244 5.04 -23.25 -5.55
C GLU A 244 4.15 -23.26 -4.30
N MET A 245 4.22 -22.22 -3.49
CA MET A 245 3.40 -22.10 -2.28
C MET A 245 1.90 -22.05 -2.59
N VAL A 246 1.48 -21.40 -3.68
CA VAL A 246 0.06 -21.39 -4.09
C VAL A 246 -0.43 -22.81 -4.35
N GLU A 247 0.33 -23.61 -5.07
CA GLU A 247 -0.01 -24.99 -5.40
C GLU A 247 0.06 -25.89 -4.15
N GLU A 248 1.20 -25.96 -3.50
CA GLU A 248 1.50 -26.91 -2.41
C GLU A 248 0.65 -26.64 -1.17
N LEU A 249 0.47 -25.36 -0.83
CA LEU A 249 -0.28 -24.95 0.36
C LEU A 249 -1.78 -24.76 0.07
N GLY A 250 -2.20 -24.85 -1.19
CA GLY A 250 -3.60 -24.65 -1.58
C GLY A 250 -4.11 -23.24 -1.16
N ILE A 251 -3.37 -22.21 -1.55
CA ILE A 251 -3.75 -20.81 -1.25
C ILE A 251 -5.07 -20.49 -1.94
N THR A 252 -5.99 -19.88 -1.20
CA THR A 252 -7.34 -19.57 -1.69
C THR A 252 -7.60 -18.08 -1.86
N TYR A 253 -6.80 -17.24 -1.23
CA TYR A 253 -6.96 -15.81 -1.25
C TYR A 253 -5.62 -15.09 -1.41
N MET A 254 -5.61 -14.09 -2.29
CA MET A 254 -4.48 -13.18 -2.49
C MET A 254 -4.97 -11.74 -2.63
N PHE A 255 -4.25 -10.80 -2.05
CA PHE A 255 -4.44 -9.37 -2.28
C PHE A 255 -3.07 -8.69 -2.44
N ALA A 256 -2.81 -8.16 -3.62
CA ALA A 256 -1.55 -7.49 -3.93
C ALA A 256 -1.73 -6.39 -4.98
N VAL A 257 -0.65 -5.70 -5.28
CA VAL A 257 -0.58 -4.76 -6.41
C VAL A 257 -0.37 -5.50 -7.73
N PRO A 258 -0.83 -4.97 -8.87
CA PRO A 258 -0.73 -5.63 -10.18
C PRO A 258 0.68 -6.07 -10.59
N GLN A 259 1.72 -5.31 -10.20
CA GLN A 259 3.12 -5.64 -10.51
C GLN A 259 3.57 -6.98 -9.93
N LEU A 260 3.09 -7.32 -8.72
CA LEU A 260 3.41 -8.61 -8.10
C LEU A 260 2.70 -9.76 -8.83
N TYR A 261 1.47 -9.56 -9.28
CA TYR A 261 0.77 -10.54 -10.12
C TYR A 261 1.42 -10.72 -11.49
N PHE A 262 1.88 -9.61 -12.09
CA PHE A 262 2.67 -9.69 -13.33
C PHE A 262 3.94 -10.52 -13.15
N ALA A 263 4.66 -10.33 -12.05
CA ALA A 263 5.84 -11.13 -11.74
C ALA A 263 5.50 -12.64 -11.56
N ILE A 264 4.39 -12.95 -10.88
CA ILE A 264 3.90 -14.33 -10.68
C ILE A 264 3.63 -15.00 -12.03
N VAL A 265 2.85 -14.38 -12.93
CA VAL A 265 2.51 -14.97 -14.24
C VAL A 265 3.69 -14.98 -15.22
N SER A 266 4.72 -14.19 -14.97
CA SER A 266 5.94 -14.13 -15.79
C SER A 266 7.07 -15.03 -15.29
N ALA A 267 6.90 -15.66 -14.12
CA ALA A 267 7.91 -16.53 -13.54
C ALA A 267 8.13 -17.81 -14.38
N PRO A 268 9.36 -18.34 -14.47
CA PRO A 268 9.68 -19.48 -15.32
C PRO A 268 8.94 -20.78 -14.95
N ASN A 269 8.51 -20.90 -13.71
CA ASN A 269 7.75 -22.07 -13.19
C ASN A 269 6.24 -21.83 -13.16
N TYR A 270 5.75 -20.73 -13.73
CA TYR A 270 4.32 -20.45 -13.78
C TYR A 270 3.58 -21.48 -14.63
N ALA A 271 2.48 -21.99 -14.09
CA ALA A 271 1.53 -22.84 -14.80
C ALA A 271 0.11 -22.56 -14.30
N PRO A 272 -0.89 -22.42 -15.19
CA PRO A 272 -2.27 -22.15 -14.78
C PRO A 272 -2.84 -23.15 -13.76
N GLU A 273 -2.39 -24.40 -13.84
CA GLU A 273 -2.81 -25.48 -12.94
C GLU A 273 -2.49 -25.18 -11.48
N LYS A 274 -1.40 -24.48 -11.21
CA LYS A 274 -0.97 -24.10 -9.86
C LYS A 274 -1.91 -23.10 -9.20
N MET A 275 -2.61 -22.31 -10.01
CA MET A 275 -3.52 -21.24 -9.54
C MET A 275 -4.95 -21.74 -9.28
N ARG A 276 -5.25 -23.03 -9.45
CA ARG A 276 -6.63 -23.57 -9.34
C ARG A 276 -7.22 -23.51 -7.94
N SER A 277 -6.39 -23.47 -6.89
CA SER A 277 -6.85 -23.36 -5.50
C SER A 277 -7.39 -21.97 -5.15
N LEU A 278 -7.01 -20.92 -5.90
CA LEU A 278 -7.46 -19.57 -5.68
C LEU A 278 -8.99 -19.47 -5.82
N GLN A 279 -9.64 -18.81 -4.87
CA GLN A 279 -11.08 -18.56 -4.87
C GLN A 279 -11.39 -17.07 -5.01
N LEU A 280 -10.54 -16.23 -4.45
CA LEU A 280 -10.67 -14.78 -4.51
C LEU A 280 -9.30 -14.14 -4.68
N VAL A 281 -9.19 -13.27 -5.67
CA VAL A 281 -8.00 -12.47 -5.92
C VAL A 281 -8.40 -11.00 -5.93
N LEU A 282 -7.84 -10.24 -5.01
CA LEU A 282 -8.00 -8.80 -4.96
C LEU A 282 -6.77 -8.10 -5.51
N TYR A 283 -6.97 -7.04 -6.25
CA TYR A 283 -5.89 -6.12 -6.58
C TYR A 283 -6.28 -4.68 -6.26
N GLY A 284 -5.27 -3.85 -6.00
CA GLY A 284 -5.44 -2.44 -5.70
C GLY A 284 -4.11 -1.71 -5.63
N GLY A 285 -4.15 -0.40 -5.32
CA GLY A 285 -2.97 0.44 -5.21
C GLY A 285 -2.36 0.90 -6.54
N ALA A 286 -2.72 0.26 -7.66
CA ALA A 286 -2.39 0.67 -9.02
C ALA A 286 -3.42 0.13 -10.00
N GLU A 287 -3.44 0.70 -11.20
CA GLU A 287 -4.24 0.18 -12.31
C GLU A 287 -3.59 -1.08 -12.89
N ILE A 288 -4.43 -2.06 -13.26
CA ILE A 288 -4.01 -3.29 -13.91
C ILE A 288 -4.17 -3.17 -15.43
N VAL A 289 -3.17 -3.62 -16.18
CA VAL A 289 -3.26 -3.64 -17.64
C VAL A 289 -4.21 -4.75 -18.11
N PRO A 290 -5.08 -4.49 -19.12
CA PRO A 290 -6.10 -5.45 -19.57
C PRO A 290 -5.58 -6.85 -19.92
N PRO A 291 -4.42 -7.01 -20.61
CA PRO A 291 -3.89 -8.33 -20.90
C PRO A 291 -3.57 -9.18 -19.65
N LEU A 292 -3.02 -8.56 -18.60
CA LEU A 292 -2.76 -9.26 -17.33
C LEU A 292 -4.07 -9.67 -16.65
N LEU A 293 -5.04 -8.75 -16.59
CA LEU A 293 -6.34 -9.02 -15.99
C LEU A 293 -7.08 -10.16 -16.70
N GLN A 294 -7.12 -10.15 -18.04
CA GLN A 294 -7.73 -11.20 -18.84
C GLN A 294 -7.03 -12.55 -18.63
N ARG A 295 -5.71 -12.55 -18.53
CA ARG A 295 -4.94 -13.76 -18.24
C ARG A 295 -5.26 -14.32 -16.86
N MET A 296 -5.30 -13.47 -15.83
CA MET A 296 -5.68 -13.88 -14.47
C MET A 296 -7.10 -14.46 -14.44
N ASP A 297 -8.07 -13.83 -15.09
CA ASP A 297 -9.45 -14.30 -15.13
C ASP A 297 -9.59 -15.67 -15.84
N ALA A 298 -8.85 -15.86 -16.94
CA ALA A 298 -8.91 -17.09 -17.72
C ALA A 298 -8.16 -18.27 -17.09
N GLU A 299 -7.05 -18.00 -16.39
CA GLU A 299 -6.11 -19.04 -15.94
C GLU A 299 -6.21 -19.33 -14.43
N TRP A 300 -6.72 -18.40 -13.60
CA TRP A 300 -6.81 -18.57 -12.15
C TRP A 300 -8.19 -19.08 -11.74
N GLY A 301 -8.26 -19.92 -10.70
CA GLY A 301 -9.51 -20.55 -10.28
C GLY A 301 -10.52 -19.61 -9.61
N GLY A 302 -10.08 -18.42 -9.19
CA GLY A 302 -10.84 -17.50 -8.36
C GLY A 302 -11.45 -16.33 -9.10
N VAL A 303 -12.37 -15.64 -8.42
CA VAL A 303 -12.93 -14.37 -8.88
C VAL A 303 -11.91 -13.26 -8.65
N VAL A 304 -11.63 -12.46 -9.70
CA VAL A 304 -10.77 -11.27 -9.59
C VAL A 304 -11.64 -10.05 -9.28
N ARG A 305 -11.23 -9.22 -8.31
CA ARG A 305 -11.92 -7.97 -7.95
C ARG A 305 -10.93 -6.83 -7.78
N HIS A 306 -11.35 -5.63 -8.13
CA HIS A 306 -10.56 -4.42 -7.92
C HIS A 306 -11.04 -3.67 -6.68
N ILE A 307 -10.09 -3.28 -5.83
CA ILE A 307 -10.31 -2.45 -4.65
C ILE A 307 -9.52 -1.15 -4.81
N TYR A 308 -10.22 -0.04 -4.76
CA TYR A 308 -9.59 1.28 -4.71
C TYR A 308 -9.67 1.87 -3.31
N GLY A 309 -8.58 2.49 -2.91
CA GLY A 309 -8.47 3.29 -1.69
C GLY A 309 -7.05 3.76 -1.45
N THR A 310 -6.91 4.62 -0.48
CA THR A 310 -5.63 5.16 0.00
C THR A 310 -5.32 4.60 1.39
N THR A 311 -4.17 4.90 1.96
CA THR A 311 -3.89 4.55 3.36
C THR A 311 -4.89 5.21 4.30
N GLU A 312 -5.37 6.40 3.95
CA GLU A 312 -6.33 7.19 4.71
C GLU A 312 -7.73 6.56 4.75
N THR A 313 -8.15 5.87 3.67
CA THR A 313 -9.51 5.33 3.55
C THR A 313 -9.57 3.82 3.37
N MET A 314 -8.47 3.21 2.92
CA MET A 314 -8.25 1.82 2.53
C MET A 314 -9.13 1.35 1.37
N CYS A 315 -10.43 1.21 1.58
CA CYS A 315 -11.36 0.59 0.64
C CYS A 315 -12.60 1.48 0.45
N SER A 316 -12.48 2.54 -0.36
CA SER A 316 -13.60 3.46 -0.59
C SER A 316 -14.48 3.00 -1.74
N LEU A 317 -13.87 2.49 -2.81
CA LEU A 317 -14.56 2.02 -3.98
C LEU A 317 -14.13 0.59 -4.33
N TYR A 318 -14.97 -0.12 -5.07
CA TYR A 318 -14.63 -1.46 -5.54
C TYR A 318 -15.25 -1.74 -6.92
N ASN A 319 -14.64 -2.67 -7.66
CA ASN A 319 -15.21 -3.24 -8.86
C ASN A 319 -15.34 -4.76 -8.70
N PRO A 320 -16.57 -5.30 -8.66
CA PRO A 320 -16.79 -6.74 -8.50
C PRO A 320 -16.55 -7.53 -9.80
N ASP A 321 -16.51 -6.86 -10.95
CA ASP A 321 -16.33 -7.44 -12.28
C ASP A 321 -15.39 -6.56 -13.13
N PRO A 322 -14.09 -6.54 -12.81
CA PRO A 322 -13.15 -5.67 -13.52
C PRO A 322 -12.85 -6.16 -14.95
N VAL A 323 -13.17 -7.40 -15.30
CA VAL A 323 -13.00 -7.94 -16.67
C VAL A 323 -14.13 -7.44 -17.57
N GLY A 324 -15.37 -7.57 -17.14
CA GLY A 324 -16.54 -7.13 -17.90
C GLY A 324 -16.75 -5.60 -17.87
N ARG A 325 -16.31 -4.95 -16.82
CA ARG A 325 -16.48 -3.50 -16.57
C ARG A 325 -15.15 -2.85 -16.18
N HIS A 326 -14.17 -2.94 -17.05
CA HIS A 326 -12.83 -2.39 -16.80
C HIS A 326 -12.89 -0.92 -16.35
N ARG A 327 -12.06 -0.54 -15.35
CA ARG A 327 -11.98 0.77 -14.71
C ARG A 327 -13.20 1.21 -13.90
N ARG A 328 -14.38 0.62 -14.08
CA ARG A 328 -15.60 1.00 -13.36
C ARG A 328 -15.49 0.65 -11.89
N LEU A 329 -15.57 1.65 -11.06
CA LEU A 329 -15.54 1.53 -9.59
C LEU A 329 -16.85 2.10 -9.04
N ARG A 330 -17.36 1.49 -7.98
CA ARG A 330 -18.53 1.97 -7.25
C ARG A 330 -18.25 2.09 -5.77
N PRO A 331 -18.95 2.98 -5.05
CA PRO A 331 -18.83 3.07 -3.60
C PRO A 331 -19.13 1.73 -2.93
N GLY A 332 -18.30 1.36 -1.93
CA GLY A 332 -18.60 0.26 -1.03
C GLY A 332 -19.80 0.62 -0.14
N PHE A 333 -20.50 -0.39 0.40
CA PHE A 333 -21.72 -0.13 1.18
C PHE A 333 -21.50 0.64 2.50
N TYR A 334 -20.26 0.70 3.00
CA TYR A 334 -19.85 1.57 4.11
C TYR A 334 -19.27 2.93 3.67
N SER A 335 -19.14 3.16 2.38
CA SER A 335 -18.47 4.34 1.86
C SER A 335 -19.48 5.28 1.21
N ARG A 336 -19.48 6.52 1.66
CA ARG A 336 -20.19 7.60 0.99
C ARG A 336 -19.16 8.45 0.27
N THR A 337 -19.31 8.59 -1.04
CA THR A 337 -18.38 9.35 -1.89
C THR A 337 -19.12 10.34 -2.76
N ARG A 338 -18.42 11.36 -3.22
CA ARG A 338 -18.87 12.32 -4.24
C ARG A 338 -17.73 12.59 -5.21
N VAL A 339 -18.08 12.96 -6.43
CA VAL A 339 -17.16 13.57 -7.39
C VAL A 339 -17.57 15.02 -7.52
N ILE A 340 -16.69 15.93 -7.17
CA ILE A 340 -16.99 17.36 -7.10
C ILE A 340 -16.14 18.14 -8.11
N GLU A 341 -16.57 19.37 -8.45
CA GLU A 341 -15.75 20.28 -9.26
C GLU A 341 -14.35 20.46 -8.65
N LEU A 342 -13.34 20.60 -9.51
CA LEU A 342 -11.98 20.88 -9.05
C LEU A 342 -11.96 22.19 -8.27
N ASP A 343 -11.34 22.15 -7.11
CA ASP A 343 -11.29 23.26 -6.16
C ASP A 343 -12.67 23.66 -5.57
N GLY A 344 -13.72 22.85 -5.82
CA GLY A 344 -15.09 23.06 -5.33
C GLY A 344 -15.32 22.60 -3.90
N GLY A 345 -16.51 22.91 -3.38
CA GLY A 345 -17.01 22.42 -2.09
C GLY A 345 -17.74 21.07 -2.22
N PRO A 346 -18.14 20.45 -1.09
CA PRO A 346 -18.78 19.13 -1.12
C PRO A 346 -20.11 19.07 -1.87
N ASP A 347 -20.78 20.20 -2.03
CA ASP A 347 -22.08 20.27 -2.71
C ASP A 347 -21.96 20.64 -4.20
N ASP A 348 -20.77 20.99 -4.69
CA ASP A 348 -20.47 21.29 -6.09
C ASP A 348 -20.22 19.98 -6.87
N VAL A 349 -21.21 19.09 -6.87
CA VAL A 349 -21.12 17.77 -7.51
C VAL A 349 -21.19 17.91 -9.02
N VAL A 350 -20.25 17.31 -9.72
CA VAL A 350 -20.18 17.30 -11.19
C VAL A 350 -21.36 16.54 -11.82
N ALA A 351 -21.72 16.89 -13.04
CA ALA A 351 -22.70 16.13 -13.80
C ALA A 351 -22.11 14.80 -14.32
N ALA A 352 -22.98 13.85 -14.64
CA ALA A 352 -22.54 12.61 -15.28
C ALA A 352 -21.88 12.92 -16.64
N GLY A 353 -20.75 12.27 -16.89
CA GLY A 353 -19.87 12.53 -18.04
C GLY A 353 -18.79 13.57 -17.77
N GLU A 354 -18.75 14.16 -16.58
CA GLU A 354 -17.74 15.15 -16.21
C GLU A 354 -16.70 14.59 -15.24
N GLU A 355 -15.52 15.18 -15.28
CA GLU A 355 -14.40 14.88 -14.39
C GLU A 355 -14.45 15.76 -13.14
N GLY A 356 -14.02 15.22 -12.00
CA GLY A 356 -13.92 15.98 -10.78
C GLY A 356 -13.08 15.27 -9.71
N GLU A 357 -12.87 15.93 -8.57
CA GLU A 357 -12.16 15.34 -7.44
C GLU A 357 -13.06 14.39 -6.67
N LEU A 358 -12.55 13.18 -6.39
CA LEU A 358 -13.21 12.23 -5.50
C LEU A 358 -13.04 12.68 -4.05
N ILE A 359 -14.16 12.83 -3.34
CA ILE A 359 -14.16 13.05 -1.89
C ILE A 359 -14.90 11.90 -1.17
N VAL A 360 -14.45 11.59 0.04
CA VAL A 360 -14.98 10.52 0.89
C VAL A 360 -15.50 11.11 2.19
N ASP A 361 -16.69 10.69 2.62
CA ASP A 361 -17.30 11.13 3.90
C ASP A 361 -16.35 10.83 5.07
N ALA A 362 -15.87 11.88 5.74
CA ALA A 362 -14.95 11.76 6.87
C ALA A 362 -15.60 11.12 8.11
N GLY A 363 -16.93 11.09 8.18
CA GLY A 363 -17.68 10.35 9.20
C GLY A 363 -17.69 8.84 9.00
N SER A 364 -17.19 8.33 7.86
CA SER A 364 -17.04 6.90 7.64
C SER A 364 -16.05 6.28 8.62
N ASP A 365 -16.43 5.16 9.19
CA ASP A 365 -15.63 4.43 10.18
C ASP A 365 -14.30 3.87 9.62
N THR A 366 -14.10 3.86 8.29
CA THR A 366 -12.87 3.41 7.64
C THR A 366 -11.83 4.52 7.41
N VAL A 367 -12.23 5.79 7.57
CA VAL A 367 -11.39 6.96 7.31
C VAL A 367 -10.45 7.23 8.49
N PHE A 368 -9.24 7.68 8.19
CA PHE A 368 -8.19 8.00 9.18
C PHE A 368 -8.60 9.15 10.11
N SER A 369 -7.86 9.29 11.21
CA SER A 369 -8.15 10.35 12.18
C SER A 369 -7.44 11.66 11.84
N GLU A 370 -6.14 11.59 11.54
CA GLU A 370 -5.29 12.76 11.28
C GLU A 370 -3.95 12.35 10.63
N TYR A 371 -3.23 13.32 10.11
CA TYR A 371 -1.81 13.16 9.82
C TYR A 371 -0.98 13.54 11.06
N LEU A 372 -0.17 12.61 11.53
CA LEU A 372 0.63 12.74 12.74
C LEU A 372 1.51 14.01 12.69
N ASN A 373 1.37 14.84 13.71
CA ASN A 373 2.10 16.12 13.84
C ASN A 373 1.96 17.06 12.63
N ARG A 374 0.86 16.93 11.86
CA ARG A 374 0.57 17.77 10.68
C ARG A 374 -0.86 18.31 10.72
N PRO A 375 -1.22 19.16 11.71
CA PRO A 375 -2.60 19.65 11.86
C PRO A 375 -3.07 20.48 10.66
N GLU A 376 -2.17 21.24 10.03
CA GLU A 376 -2.49 22.05 8.86
C GLU A 376 -2.83 21.19 7.65
N VAL A 377 -2.03 20.17 7.37
CA VAL A 377 -2.30 19.20 6.29
C VAL A 377 -3.57 18.39 6.57
N THR A 378 -3.80 18.05 7.84
CA THR A 378 -5.04 17.38 8.25
C THR A 378 -6.25 18.27 7.96
N ALA A 379 -6.21 19.54 8.35
CA ALA A 379 -7.30 20.49 8.10
C ALA A 379 -7.50 20.80 6.61
N GLU A 380 -6.45 20.75 5.80
CA GLU A 380 -6.54 20.88 4.34
C GLU A 380 -7.29 19.69 3.73
N LYS A 381 -6.96 18.46 4.16
CA LYS A 381 -7.49 17.23 3.58
C LYS A 381 -8.80 16.74 4.22
N LEU A 382 -9.00 17.00 5.50
CA LEU A 382 -10.24 16.71 6.24
C LEU A 382 -10.96 18.04 6.54
N ARG A 383 -11.84 18.45 5.63
CA ARG A 383 -12.60 19.70 5.76
C ARG A 383 -14.06 19.50 5.38
N ASP A 384 -14.95 20.31 5.93
CA ASP A 384 -16.39 20.31 5.64
C ASP A 384 -17.08 18.93 5.79
N GLY A 385 -16.52 18.08 6.67
CA GLY A 385 -17.00 16.72 6.90
C GLY A 385 -16.57 15.70 5.84
N TRP A 386 -15.61 16.04 4.95
CA TRP A 386 -15.14 15.19 3.87
C TRP A 386 -13.61 15.10 3.86
N TYR A 387 -13.12 13.92 3.42
CA TYR A 387 -11.72 13.71 3.04
C TYR A 387 -11.55 13.96 1.55
N TYR A 388 -10.72 14.92 1.21
CA TYR A 388 -10.34 15.30 -0.15
C TYR A 388 -9.16 14.45 -0.59
N THR A 389 -9.42 13.48 -1.48
CA THR A 389 -8.44 12.44 -1.83
C THR A 389 -7.31 12.97 -2.71
N GLY A 390 -7.56 14.00 -3.51
CA GLY A 390 -6.70 14.44 -4.60
C GLY A 390 -6.74 13.51 -5.81
N ASP A 391 -7.62 12.51 -5.84
CA ASP A 391 -7.81 11.65 -7.00
C ASP A 391 -8.93 12.18 -7.90
N ILE A 392 -8.68 12.21 -9.22
CA ILE A 392 -9.63 12.68 -10.23
C ILE A 392 -10.38 11.48 -10.79
N CYS A 393 -11.70 11.60 -10.85
CA CYS A 393 -12.60 10.58 -11.37
C CYS A 393 -13.54 11.16 -12.41
N LEU A 394 -13.91 10.35 -13.41
CA LEU A 394 -15.04 10.59 -14.30
C LEU A 394 -16.30 9.98 -13.70
N LEU A 395 -17.34 10.78 -13.46
CA LEU A 395 -18.63 10.31 -12.96
C LEU A 395 -19.48 9.76 -14.11
N HIS A 396 -20.13 8.61 -13.90
CA HIS A 396 -21.05 8.01 -14.88
C HIS A 396 -22.52 8.13 -14.45
N ASP A 397 -23.44 7.96 -15.41
CA ASP A 397 -24.90 8.05 -15.20
C ASP A 397 -25.43 7.07 -14.14
N ASP A 398 -24.78 5.92 -13.96
CA ASP A 398 -25.14 4.90 -12.98
C ASP A 398 -24.51 5.13 -11.58
N GLY A 399 -23.78 6.23 -11.41
CA GLY A 399 -23.08 6.59 -10.18
C GLY A 399 -21.74 5.86 -9.98
N ASP A 400 -21.36 4.98 -10.90
CA ASP A 400 -20.00 4.42 -10.93
C ASP A 400 -19.00 5.51 -11.38
N VAL A 401 -17.73 5.32 -11.06
CA VAL A 401 -16.67 6.25 -11.45
C VAL A 401 -15.51 5.52 -12.12
N ASP A 402 -14.84 6.19 -13.06
CA ASP A 402 -13.53 5.77 -13.57
C ASP A 402 -12.46 6.62 -12.89
N LEU A 403 -11.45 5.98 -12.31
CA LEU A 403 -10.28 6.68 -11.79
C LEU A 403 -9.41 7.14 -12.96
N ILE A 404 -9.16 8.45 -13.05
CA ILE A 404 -8.39 9.05 -14.14
C ILE A 404 -6.95 9.33 -13.72
N GLY A 405 -6.74 9.87 -12.53
CA GLY A 405 -5.40 10.22 -12.05
C GLY A 405 -5.40 10.99 -10.76
N ARG A 406 -4.29 11.67 -10.51
CA ARG A 406 -4.10 12.56 -9.35
C ARG A 406 -4.19 14.02 -9.77
N SER A 407 -4.80 14.87 -8.96
CA SER A 407 -4.81 16.33 -9.17
C SER A 407 -3.38 16.91 -9.16
N ASP A 408 -2.51 16.39 -8.29
CA ASP A 408 -1.10 16.80 -8.17
C ASP A 408 -0.25 16.39 -9.38
N ASP A 409 -0.61 15.32 -10.07
CA ASP A 409 0.10 14.79 -11.26
C ASP A 409 -0.49 15.35 -12.57
N MET A 410 -1.64 16.01 -12.52
CA MET A 410 -2.35 16.55 -13.69
C MET A 410 -1.55 17.69 -14.35
N ILE A 411 -1.32 17.57 -15.63
CA ILE A 411 -0.59 18.54 -16.44
C ILE A 411 -1.57 19.54 -17.04
N ARG A 412 -1.36 20.83 -16.76
CA ARG A 412 -2.18 21.93 -17.31
C ARG A 412 -1.47 22.55 -18.49
N SER A 413 -1.79 22.09 -19.71
CA SER A 413 -1.10 22.52 -20.93
C SER A 413 -2.05 23.18 -21.92
N GLY A 414 -1.81 24.45 -22.21
CA GLY A 414 -2.62 25.20 -23.20
C GLY A 414 -4.10 25.37 -22.81
N GLY A 415 -4.43 25.30 -21.52
CA GLY A 415 -5.80 25.36 -21.01
C GLY A 415 -6.49 23.98 -20.90
N GLU A 416 -5.82 22.91 -21.33
CA GLU A 416 -6.33 21.54 -21.26
C GLU A 416 -5.76 20.81 -20.05
N HIS A 417 -6.53 19.88 -19.50
CA HIS A 417 -6.11 18.96 -18.46
C HIS A 417 -5.63 17.66 -19.09
N ILE A 418 -4.39 17.25 -18.78
CA ILE A 418 -3.78 16.04 -19.33
C ILE A 418 -3.36 15.17 -18.16
N HIS A 419 -3.89 13.97 -18.10
CA HIS A 419 -3.55 13.00 -17.07
C HIS A 419 -2.44 12.07 -17.58
N PRO A 420 -1.30 11.94 -16.87
CA PRO A 420 -0.22 11.00 -17.21
C PRO A 420 -0.72 9.58 -17.47
N SER A 421 -1.72 9.12 -16.71
CA SER A 421 -2.35 7.81 -16.83
C SER A 421 -3.06 7.55 -18.18
N GLU A 422 -3.32 8.56 -18.99
CA GLU A 422 -3.88 8.41 -20.32
C GLU A 422 -2.77 8.22 -21.37
N VAL A 423 -1.57 8.76 -21.11
CA VAL A 423 -0.45 8.78 -22.06
C VAL A 423 0.52 7.62 -21.78
N GLU A 424 0.83 7.37 -20.51
CA GLU A 424 1.79 6.33 -20.08
C GLU A 424 1.45 4.92 -20.59
N PRO A 425 0.20 4.42 -20.51
CA PRO A 425 -0.13 3.10 -21.02
C PRO A 425 0.06 2.98 -22.54
N VAL A 426 -0.16 4.07 -23.27
CA VAL A 426 0.06 4.08 -24.72
C VAL A 426 1.54 4.01 -25.03
N LEU A 427 2.39 4.75 -24.31
CA LEU A 427 3.83 4.64 -24.46
C LEU A 427 4.35 3.23 -24.14
N ILE A 428 3.88 2.64 -23.04
CA ILE A 428 4.28 1.30 -22.60
C ILE A 428 3.81 0.21 -23.58
N SER A 429 2.75 0.45 -24.36
CA SER A 429 2.29 -0.50 -25.38
C SER A 429 3.24 -0.60 -26.60
N HIS A 430 4.20 0.32 -26.74
CA HIS A 430 5.22 0.24 -27.78
C HIS A 430 6.29 -0.80 -27.41
N ALA A 431 6.61 -1.71 -28.34
CA ALA A 431 7.52 -2.84 -28.10
C ALA A 431 8.95 -2.44 -27.66
N GLY A 432 9.37 -1.21 -27.97
CA GLY A 432 10.66 -0.65 -27.58
C GLY A 432 10.65 0.10 -26.24
N VAL A 433 9.57 0.03 -25.44
CA VAL A 433 9.43 0.71 -24.15
C VAL A 433 9.19 -0.31 -23.04
N THR A 434 10.00 -0.26 -22.00
CA THR A 434 9.84 -1.12 -20.82
C THR A 434 9.17 -0.39 -19.66
N ASP A 435 9.35 0.94 -19.58
CA ASP A 435 8.74 1.77 -18.55
C ASP A 435 8.58 3.20 -19.07
N ALA A 436 7.57 3.92 -18.59
CA ALA A 436 7.33 5.31 -18.95
C ALA A 436 6.65 6.08 -17.82
N ALA A 437 7.02 7.35 -17.70
CA ALA A 437 6.31 8.33 -16.89
C ALA A 437 6.14 9.62 -17.68
N VAL A 438 5.02 10.33 -17.47
CA VAL A 438 4.72 11.59 -18.15
C VAL A 438 4.61 12.70 -17.12
N ILE A 439 5.28 13.82 -17.37
CA ILE A 439 5.32 14.99 -16.48
C ILE A 439 5.05 16.27 -17.25
N GLY A 440 4.64 17.32 -16.53
CA GLY A 440 4.50 18.67 -17.09
C GLY A 440 5.58 19.58 -16.56
N ILE A 441 6.47 20.10 -17.40
CA ILE A 441 7.46 21.10 -16.98
C ILE A 441 6.99 22.51 -17.36
N SER A 442 7.42 23.53 -16.62
CA SER A 442 7.05 24.92 -16.86
C SER A 442 7.41 25.35 -18.30
N ASP A 443 6.46 25.95 -19.02
CA ASP A 443 6.64 26.40 -20.40
C ASP A 443 5.93 27.74 -20.64
N ALA A 444 6.64 28.67 -21.31
CA ALA A 444 6.13 30.03 -21.52
C ALA A 444 4.92 30.10 -22.48
N LYS A 445 4.78 29.12 -23.40
CA LYS A 445 3.69 29.09 -24.39
C LYS A 445 2.49 28.30 -23.90
N TRP A 446 2.74 27.17 -23.23
CA TRP A 446 1.71 26.20 -22.87
C TRP A 446 1.29 26.26 -21.40
N GLY A 447 1.99 27.05 -20.55
CA GLY A 447 1.91 26.97 -19.09
C GLY A 447 2.73 25.79 -18.58
N GLN A 448 2.37 24.59 -19.02
CA GLN A 448 3.18 23.38 -18.85
C GLN A 448 3.35 22.67 -20.19
N MET A 449 4.55 22.18 -20.46
CA MET A 449 4.87 21.30 -21.59
C MET A 449 4.85 19.85 -21.14
N VAL A 450 4.18 19.00 -21.91
CA VAL A 450 4.12 17.57 -21.65
C VAL A 450 5.45 16.91 -22.08
N VAL A 451 6.10 16.23 -21.15
CA VAL A 451 7.37 15.52 -21.36
C VAL A 451 7.20 14.05 -21.02
N ALA A 452 7.62 13.16 -21.92
CA ALA A 452 7.68 11.73 -21.67
C ALA A 452 9.08 11.33 -21.19
N CYS A 453 9.15 10.69 -20.02
CA CYS A 453 10.36 10.07 -19.48
C CYS A 453 10.25 8.57 -19.74
N VAL A 454 11.14 8.00 -20.53
CA VAL A 454 11.02 6.65 -21.10
C VAL A 454 12.23 5.80 -20.75
N VAL A 455 11.99 4.54 -20.40
CA VAL A 455 13.03 3.51 -20.33
C VAL A 455 12.92 2.65 -21.58
N ALA A 456 13.94 2.69 -22.43
CA ALA A 456 13.99 1.91 -23.65
C ALA A 456 14.20 0.41 -23.35
N GLY A 457 13.50 -0.45 -24.08
CA GLY A 457 13.76 -1.89 -24.09
C GLY A 457 14.87 -2.29 -25.05
N ASP A 458 15.16 -3.58 -25.16
CA ASP A 458 16.21 -4.14 -26.02
C ASP A 458 16.04 -3.76 -27.51
N ALA A 459 14.81 -3.55 -27.96
CA ALA A 459 14.51 -3.14 -29.33
C ALA A 459 14.87 -1.66 -29.61
N GLY A 460 15.11 -0.87 -28.56
CA GLY A 460 15.31 0.57 -28.65
C GLY A 460 14.07 1.33 -29.13
N SER A 461 14.04 2.62 -28.87
CA SER A 461 13.00 3.51 -29.40
C SER A 461 13.56 4.94 -29.49
N SER A 462 13.16 5.70 -30.52
CA SER A 462 13.46 7.12 -30.63
C SER A 462 12.21 7.97 -30.36
N ALA A 463 12.40 9.24 -30.06
CA ALA A 463 11.31 10.20 -29.87
C ALA A 463 10.34 10.22 -31.07
N ASP A 464 10.86 10.21 -32.30
CA ASP A 464 10.06 10.18 -33.52
C ASP A 464 9.19 8.90 -33.63
N GLN A 465 9.73 7.74 -33.27
CA GLN A 465 9.00 6.48 -33.29
C GLN A 465 7.88 6.46 -32.26
N LEU A 466 8.14 6.98 -31.05
CA LEU A 466 7.16 7.08 -29.99
C LEU A 466 6.07 8.09 -30.32
N ASP A 467 6.39 9.25 -30.89
CA ASP A 467 5.39 10.21 -31.35
C ASP A 467 4.52 9.63 -32.49
N ALA A 468 5.12 8.90 -33.44
CA ALA A 468 4.38 8.20 -34.48
C ALA A 468 3.41 7.15 -33.89
N HIS A 469 3.87 6.39 -32.89
CA HIS A 469 3.04 5.43 -32.17
C HIS A 469 1.85 6.10 -31.44
N LEU A 470 2.11 7.19 -30.73
CA LEU A 470 1.06 7.98 -30.05
C LEU A 470 0.07 8.61 -31.06
N ARG A 471 0.53 9.02 -32.24
CA ARG A 471 -0.36 9.49 -33.33
C ARG A 471 -1.27 8.37 -33.83
N ALA A 472 -0.73 7.16 -33.97
CA ALA A 472 -1.46 6.01 -34.48
C ALA A 472 -2.48 5.45 -33.47
N SER A 473 -2.29 5.67 -32.16
CA SER A 473 -3.16 5.18 -31.09
C SER A 473 -4.50 5.91 -31.00
N GLY A 474 -4.66 7.05 -31.65
CA GLY A 474 -5.84 7.90 -31.55
C GLY A 474 -5.81 8.85 -30.34
N LEU A 475 -4.72 8.92 -29.59
CA LEU A 475 -4.56 9.88 -28.49
C LEU A 475 -4.65 11.32 -29.01
N ALA A 476 -5.46 12.15 -28.35
CA ALA A 476 -5.67 13.53 -28.75
C ALA A 476 -4.35 14.30 -28.86
N GLY A 477 -4.21 15.14 -29.88
CA GLY A 477 -2.94 15.79 -30.23
C GLY A 477 -2.36 16.68 -29.12
N PHE A 478 -3.21 17.29 -28.30
CA PHE A 478 -2.79 18.11 -27.17
C PHE A 478 -2.22 17.28 -26.01
N LYS A 479 -2.63 16.01 -25.86
CA LYS A 479 -2.13 15.10 -24.82
C LYS A 479 -0.75 14.52 -25.13
N ARG A 480 -0.31 14.57 -26.40
CA ARG A 480 0.96 13.98 -26.81
C ARG A 480 2.14 14.79 -26.26
N PRO A 481 3.20 14.12 -25.77
CA PRO A 481 4.43 14.77 -25.35
C PRO A 481 5.01 15.68 -26.43
N LYS A 482 5.63 16.76 -26.01
CA LYS A 482 6.36 17.71 -26.85
C LYS A 482 7.86 17.51 -26.73
N ALA A 483 8.29 16.71 -25.76
CA ALA A 483 9.66 16.31 -25.59
C ALA A 483 9.74 14.92 -24.96
N TYR A 484 10.86 14.26 -25.18
CA TYR A 484 11.18 12.92 -24.69
C TYR A 484 12.53 12.94 -23.98
N MET A 485 12.63 12.18 -22.90
CA MET A 485 13.86 11.93 -22.17
C MET A 485 14.02 10.43 -21.96
N PHE A 486 15.23 9.93 -22.18
CA PHE A 486 15.53 8.51 -22.02
C PHE A 486 16.36 8.26 -20.76
N PHE A 487 15.95 7.26 -19.99
CA PHE A 487 16.54 6.87 -18.72
C PHE A 487 16.92 5.39 -18.76
N ASP A 488 17.96 5.01 -18.02
CA ASP A 488 18.27 3.59 -17.77
C ASP A 488 17.22 2.95 -16.85
N ALA A 489 16.72 3.72 -15.87
CA ALA A 489 15.62 3.37 -14.99
C ALA A 489 14.91 4.63 -14.47
N LEU A 490 13.58 4.58 -14.29
CA LEU A 490 12.85 5.67 -13.66
C LEU A 490 13.13 5.72 -12.16
N PRO A 491 13.30 6.92 -11.56
CA PRO A 491 13.45 7.06 -10.12
C PRO A 491 12.16 6.61 -9.42
N ARG A 492 12.30 5.71 -8.44
CA ARG A 492 11.17 5.16 -7.68
C ARG A 492 11.44 5.22 -6.19
N ASN A 493 10.39 5.41 -5.42
CA ASN A 493 10.48 5.28 -3.97
C ASN A 493 10.55 3.81 -3.55
N ALA A 494 10.78 3.58 -2.24
CA ALA A 494 10.86 2.23 -1.67
C ALA A 494 9.57 1.38 -1.84
N ALA A 495 8.43 2.01 -2.16
CA ALA A 495 7.18 1.33 -2.48
C ALA A 495 7.01 1.04 -3.99
N GLY A 496 8.02 1.38 -4.82
CA GLY A 496 8.00 1.18 -6.27
C GLY A 496 7.26 2.28 -7.06
N LYS A 497 6.76 3.34 -6.40
CA LYS A 497 6.08 4.46 -7.07
C LYS A 497 7.11 5.40 -7.70
N VAL A 498 6.85 5.83 -8.94
CA VAL A 498 7.69 6.81 -9.65
C VAL A 498 7.76 8.13 -8.88
N LEU A 499 8.98 8.63 -8.68
CA LEU A 499 9.26 9.92 -8.06
C LEU A 499 9.21 11.02 -9.13
N ARG A 500 8.00 11.49 -9.47
CA ARG A 500 7.81 12.51 -10.51
C ARG A 500 8.57 13.80 -10.20
N ARG A 501 8.71 14.18 -8.93
CA ARG A 501 9.49 15.35 -8.52
C ARG A 501 10.94 15.30 -9.02
N ASP A 502 11.56 14.13 -8.92
CA ASP A 502 12.95 13.95 -9.36
C ASP A 502 13.04 13.99 -10.88
N LEU A 503 12.02 13.48 -11.58
CA LEU A 503 11.89 13.62 -13.03
C LEU A 503 11.69 15.08 -13.46
N HIS A 504 10.90 15.88 -12.72
CA HIS A 504 10.74 17.31 -12.97
C HIS A 504 12.09 18.02 -12.88
N GLY A 505 12.86 17.79 -11.81
CA GLY A 505 14.19 18.39 -11.64
C GLY A 505 15.15 17.98 -12.76
N ALA A 506 15.16 16.71 -13.15
CA ALA A 506 15.98 16.21 -14.25
C ALA A 506 15.59 16.85 -15.60
N ALA A 507 14.29 16.98 -15.87
CA ALA A 507 13.80 17.56 -17.12
C ALA A 507 14.06 19.08 -17.24
N GLU A 508 13.95 19.82 -16.16
CA GLU A 508 14.30 21.25 -16.12
C GLU A 508 15.81 21.43 -16.33
N ALA A 509 16.65 20.63 -15.66
CA ALA A 509 18.10 20.64 -15.83
C ALA A 509 18.52 20.27 -17.26
N ALA A 510 17.89 19.25 -17.86
CA ALA A 510 18.17 18.81 -19.22
C ALA A 510 17.78 19.88 -20.27
N ARG A 511 16.58 20.47 -20.11
CA ARG A 511 16.13 21.56 -20.97
C ARG A 511 17.08 22.76 -20.93
N ASP A 512 17.63 23.08 -19.77
CA ASP A 512 18.54 24.22 -19.56
C ASP A 512 20.01 23.89 -19.91
N GLY A 513 20.28 22.67 -20.43
CA GLY A 513 21.61 22.22 -20.85
C GLY A 513 22.55 21.85 -19.69
N ASN A 514 22.02 21.60 -18.51
CA ASN A 514 22.75 21.29 -17.28
C ASN A 514 22.66 19.79 -16.89
N SER A 515 22.32 18.88 -17.82
CA SER A 515 22.17 17.45 -17.56
C SER A 515 22.84 16.64 -18.67
N GLU A 516 23.33 15.42 -18.31
CA GLU A 516 23.80 14.42 -19.28
C GLU A 516 22.63 13.70 -19.98
N THR A 517 21.43 13.76 -19.45
CA THR A 517 20.24 13.16 -20.06
C THR A 517 19.78 14.04 -21.23
N GLU A 518 19.66 13.46 -22.41
CA GLU A 518 19.21 14.17 -23.62
C GLU A 518 17.74 14.55 -23.51
N PHE A 519 17.45 15.80 -23.87
CA PHE A 519 16.11 16.37 -23.96
C PHE A 519 15.76 16.55 -25.44
N GLU A 520 15.00 15.59 -26.00
CA GLU A 520 14.60 15.60 -27.41
C GLU A 520 13.23 16.30 -27.57
N ALA A 521 13.23 17.56 -28.01
CA ALA A 521 12.00 18.28 -28.35
C ALA A 521 11.52 17.87 -29.76
N ILE A 522 10.19 17.69 -29.93
CA ILE A 522 9.51 17.36 -31.21
C ILE A 522 8.73 18.55 -31.74
#